data_ded3ddfcfe60f1525ffdc5c423ad5762
#
_entry.id   ded3ddfcfe60f1525ffdc5c423ad5762
#
_cell.length_a   1.000
_cell.length_b   1.000
_cell.length_c   1.000
_cell.angle_alpha   90.00
_cell.angle_beta   90.00
_cell.angle_gamma   90.00
#
_symmetry.space_group_name_H-M   'P 1'
#
loop_
_entity.id
_entity.type
_entity.pdbx_description
1 polymer ?
#
loop_
_entity_poly.entity_id
_entity_poly.type
_entity_poly.pdbx_seq_one_letter_code
_entity_poly.pdbx_strand_id
1 'polypeptide(L)'
;MTATLHGFGISATLPRGFEGRISRLTPVDPLSTAAHTSAPAVGTETTQPFIHIANVPLPAQRDTFGGGVVETLKPEHVFIALIEYGPECVGTNLFKEHGLPRSLSARSFSRRRLQRIVPGQSGYQSFFTDHNRAFCLYIVAGSHGRVGSMVHQVNRILRSISIDAQVPT
;
A
#
# COMPACT_ATOMS: atom_id res chain seq x y z
N MET A 1 0.30 -23.36 3.57
CA MET A 1 -0.44 -22.62 4.61
C MET A 1 -0.68 -21.22 4.11
N THR A 2 -1.86 -20.70 4.29
CA THR A 2 -2.20 -19.31 4.08
C THR A 2 -2.15 -18.61 5.43
N ALA A 3 -1.59 -17.41 5.49
CA ALA A 3 -1.59 -16.58 6.69
C ALA A 3 -2.71 -15.54 6.58
N THR A 4 -3.30 -15.18 7.70
CA THR A 4 -4.29 -14.10 7.78
C THR A 4 -3.69 -12.91 8.49
N LEU A 5 -3.78 -11.76 7.86
CA LEU A 5 -3.44 -10.47 8.43
C LEU A 5 -4.72 -9.81 8.92
N HIS A 6 -4.72 -9.29 10.14
CA HIS A 6 -5.89 -8.63 10.71
C HIS A 6 -5.49 -7.50 11.65
N GLY A 7 -6.15 -6.35 11.54
CA GLY A 7 -5.95 -5.22 12.43
C GLY A 7 -6.68 -3.97 11.93
N PHE A 8 -7.09 -3.11 12.84
CA PHE A 8 -7.73 -1.82 12.57
C PHE A 8 -8.94 -1.89 11.61
N GLY A 9 -9.73 -2.95 11.71
CA GLY A 9 -10.88 -3.16 10.83
C GLY A 9 -10.50 -3.53 9.40
N ILE A 10 -9.30 -4.03 9.18
CA ILE A 10 -8.85 -4.51 7.88
C ILE A 10 -8.31 -5.93 8.04
N SER A 11 -8.65 -6.80 7.11
CA SER A 11 -8.13 -8.15 7.05
C SER A 11 -7.72 -8.53 5.63
N ALA A 12 -6.75 -9.43 5.52
CA ALA A 12 -6.30 -9.96 4.24
C ALA A 12 -5.79 -11.40 4.41
N THR A 13 -6.00 -12.21 3.41
CA THR A 13 -5.41 -13.56 3.33
C THR A 13 -4.19 -13.53 2.43
N LEU A 14 -3.07 -13.96 2.97
CA LEU A 14 -1.78 -13.95 2.28
C LEU A 14 -1.53 -15.32 1.65
N PRO A 15 -1.25 -15.40 0.35
CA PRO A 15 -0.81 -16.64 -0.28
C PRO A 15 0.55 -17.08 0.29
N ARG A 16 0.87 -18.35 0.09
CA ARG A 16 2.20 -18.88 0.43
C ARG A 16 3.30 -18.03 -0.23
N GLY A 17 4.34 -17.70 0.53
CA GLY A 17 5.47 -16.91 0.07
C GLY A 17 5.27 -15.39 0.19
N PHE A 18 4.14 -14.95 0.71
CA PHE A 18 3.90 -13.54 1.03
C PHE A 18 4.00 -13.29 2.52
N GLU A 19 4.60 -12.15 2.86
CA GLU A 19 4.56 -11.55 4.19
C GLU A 19 3.65 -10.33 4.19
N GLY A 20 3.05 -10.04 5.33
CA GLY A 20 2.24 -8.85 5.51
C GLY A 20 2.40 -8.27 6.92
N ARG A 21 2.30 -6.95 6.99
CA ARG A 21 2.30 -6.21 8.26
C ARG A 21 1.30 -5.07 8.21
N ILE A 22 0.60 -4.88 9.32
CA ILE A 22 -0.21 -3.69 9.57
C ILE A 22 0.52 -2.85 10.58
N SER A 23 0.67 -1.56 10.29
CA SER A 23 1.39 -0.61 11.14
C SER A 23 0.61 0.69 11.24
N ARG A 24 0.87 1.47 12.28
CA ARG A 24 0.48 2.88 12.39
C ARG A 24 1.74 3.71 12.50
N LEU A 25 1.73 4.89 11.89
CA LEU A 25 2.72 5.90 12.21
C LEU A 25 2.40 6.41 13.63
N THR A 26 3.38 6.31 14.52
CA THR A 26 3.34 7.05 15.78
C THR A 26 3.61 8.51 15.45
N PRO A 27 2.87 9.46 16.01
CA PRO A 27 3.23 10.87 15.91
C PRO A 27 4.66 11.04 16.42
N VAL A 28 5.56 11.51 15.58
CA VAL A 28 6.90 11.87 16.02
C VAL A 28 6.75 13.13 16.83
N ASP A 29 7.22 13.12 18.08
CA ASP A 29 7.29 14.31 18.92
C ASP A 29 8.05 15.40 18.14
N PRO A 30 7.45 16.57 17.88
CA PRO A 30 8.09 17.64 17.12
C PRO A 30 9.35 18.19 17.79
N LEU A 31 9.64 17.78 19.02
CA LEU A 31 10.87 18.12 19.74
C LEU A 31 11.99 17.08 19.52
N SER A 32 11.73 15.99 18.86
CA SER A 32 12.77 15.05 18.47
C SER A 32 13.46 15.57 17.20
N THR A 33 14.51 16.34 17.41
CA THR A 33 15.38 16.85 16.38
C THR A 33 16.14 15.71 15.71
N ALA A 34 15.59 15.12 14.71
CA ALA A 34 16.35 14.38 13.73
C ALA A 34 15.87 14.81 12.35
N ALA A 35 16.48 15.88 11.92
CA ALA A 35 16.41 16.39 10.58
C ALA A 35 16.64 15.33 9.52
N HIS A 36 16.17 15.65 8.38
CA HIS A 36 16.40 15.18 7.04
C HIS A 36 15.34 14.23 6.52
N THR A 37 14.31 14.83 6.00
CA THR A 37 13.91 14.44 4.66
C THR A 37 12.97 15.48 4.08
N SER A 38 13.44 16.10 3.05
CA SER A 38 12.66 16.84 2.09
C SER A 38 11.76 15.89 1.32
N ALA A 39 10.54 15.71 1.81
CA ALA A 39 9.43 15.40 0.97
C ALA A 39 8.43 16.54 1.16
N PRO A 40 7.76 17.04 0.11
CA PRO A 40 6.69 17.98 0.34
C PRO A 40 5.65 17.26 1.19
N ALA A 41 5.62 17.61 2.46
CA ALA A 41 4.54 17.25 3.33
C ALA A 41 3.29 17.95 2.78
N VAL A 42 2.54 17.25 1.96
CA VAL A 42 1.10 17.51 1.94
C VAL A 42 0.63 16.94 3.27
N GLY A 43 0.51 17.83 4.23
CA GLY A 43 0.34 17.64 5.63
C GLY A 43 -0.59 16.53 6.00
N THR A 44 -0.31 16.09 7.09
CA THR A 44 -0.93 15.34 8.16
C THR A 44 -0.17 14.06 8.39
N GLU A 45 0.59 14.05 9.44
CA GLU A 45 1.02 12.87 10.14
C GLU A 45 -0.23 12.06 10.46
N THR A 46 -0.57 11.16 9.55
CA THR A 46 -1.75 10.33 9.73
C THR A 46 -1.40 9.26 10.75
N THR A 47 -2.06 9.31 11.90
CA THR A 47 -2.11 8.20 12.86
C THR A 47 -2.88 7.00 12.30
N GLN A 48 -3.24 7.06 11.03
CA GLN A 48 -4.02 6.04 10.36
C GLN A 48 -3.17 4.81 10.00
N PRO A 49 -3.77 3.63 9.99
CA PRO A 49 -3.04 2.41 9.68
C PRO A 49 -2.63 2.33 8.20
N PHE A 50 -1.58 1.58 7.97
CA PHE A 50 -1.19 1.16 6.63
C PHE A 50 -0.78 -0.30 6.64
N ILE A 51 -0.96 -0.95 5.50
CA ILE A 51 -0.66 -2.36 5.31
C ILE A 51 0.41 -2.48 4.25
N HIS A 52 1.42 -3.30 4.52
CA HIS A 52 2.39 -3.75 3.54
C HIS A 52 2.28 -5.25 3.35
N ILE A 53 2.26 -5.69 2.10
CA ILE A 53 2.24 -7.10 1.70
C ILE A 53 3.27 -7.26 0.57
N ALA A 54 4.16 -8.24 0.69
CA ALA A 54 5.17 -8.51 -0.33
C ALA A 54 5.56 -9.99 -0.35
N ASN A 55 6.08 -10.44 -1.48
CA ASN A 55 6.73 -11.76 -1.60
C ASN A 55 8.25 -11.68 -1.39
N VAL A 56 8.67 -10.73 -0.58
CA VAL A 56 10.02 -10.57 -0.05
C VAL A 56 9.92 -10.25 1.45
N PRO A 57 10.98 -10.46 2.22
CA PRO A 57 11.01 -10.03 3.62
C PRO A 57 10.75 -8.53 3.76
N LEU A 58 9.93 -8.17 4.73
CA LEU A 58 9.61 -6.79 5.06
C LEU A 58 10.54 -6.31 6.19
N PRO A 59 11.55 -5.47 5.92
CA PRO A 59 12.41 -4.92 6.96
C PRO A 59 11.64 -4.04 7.93
N ALA A 60 12.12 -3.94 9.17
CA ALA A 60 11.48 -3.13 10.21
C ALA A 60 11.47 -1.64 9.83
N GLN A 61 12.54 -1.16 9.22
CA GLN A 61 12.66 0.22 8.75
C GLN A 61 12.21 0.31 7.29
N ARG A 62 11.02 0.83 7.10
CA ARG A 62 10.45 1.12 5.78
C ARG A 62 9.45 2.26 5.90
N ASP A 63 9.35 3.07 4.86
CA ASP A 63 8.35 4.11 4.81
C ASP A 63 6.98 3.59 4.34
N THR A 64 5.99 4.44 4.39
CA THR A 64 4.58 4.13 4.08
C THR A 64 4.39 3.62 2.65
N PHE A 65 5.17 4.11 1.70
CA PHE A 65 5.16 3.68 0.30
C PHE A 65 6.21 2.62 -0.04
N GLY A 66 6.79 2.00 0.98
CA GLY A 66 7.71 0.88 0.82
C GLY A 66 9.16 1.26 0.55
N GLY A 67 9.57 2.51 0.79
CA GLY A 67 10.98 2.87 0.80
C GLY A 67 11.75 1.99 1.79
N GLY A 68 12.87 1.42 1.36
CA GLY A 68 13.61 0.36 2.06
C GLY A 68 13.26 -1.06 1.60
N VAL A 69 12.13 -1.26 0.89
CA VAL A 69 11.75 -2.55 0.29
C VAL A 69 11.81 -2.49 -1.23
N VAL A 70 11.20 -1.46 -1.82
CA VAL A 70 11.01 -1.39 -3.29
C VAL A 70 12.32 -1.36 -4.04
N GLU A 71 13.38 -0.80 -3.46
CA GLU A 71 14.72 -0.77 -4.06
C GLU A 71 15.38 -2.15 -4.15
N THR A 72 14.90 -3.10 -3.37
CA THR A 72 15.44 -4.47 -3.30
C THR A 72 14.67 -5.47 -4.14
N LEU A 73 13.56 -5.05 -4.78
CA LEU A 73 12.71 -5.96 -5.54
C LEU A 73 13.44 -6.49 -6.78
N LYS A 74 13.48 -7.80 -6.89
CA LYS A 74 13.89 -8.52 -8.11
C LYS A 74 12.72 -8.59 -9.10
N PRO A 75 12.96 -8.99 -10.36
CA PRO A 75 11.90 -9.05 -11.38
C PRO A 75 10.65 -9.85 -11.01
N GLU A 76 10.79 -10.89 -10.20
CA GLU A 76 9.69 -11.76 -9.74
C GLU A 76 8.97 -11.24 -8.50
N HIS A 77 9.40 -10.14 -7.93
CA HIS A 77 8.86 -9.63 -6.67
C HIS A 77 7.78 -8.56 -6.88
N VAL A 78 6.88 -8.49 -5.93
CA VAL A 78 5.83 -7.47 -5.87
C VAL A 78 5.66 -6.97 -4.44
N PHE A 79 5.42 -5.67 -4.31
CA PHE A 79 5.11 -4.99 -3.07
C PHE A 79 3.74 -4.32 -3.19
N ILE A 80 2.89 -4.48 -2.18
CA ILE A 80 1.57 -3.88 -2.10
C ILE A 80 1.48 -3.05 -0.82
N ALA A 81 1.06 -1.80 -0.94
CA ALA A 81 0.72 -0.94 0.17
C ALA A 81 -0.75 -0.52 0.08
N LEU A 82 -1.48 -0.66 1.17
CA LEU A 82 -2.79 -0.05 1.36
C LEU A 82 -2.67 0.94 2.51
N ILE A 83 -2.84 2.21 2.22
CA ILE A 83 -2.57 3.31 3.13
C ILE A 83 -3.88 4.03 3.41
N GLU A 84 -4.28 4.11 4.67
CA GLU A 84 -5.45 4.88 5.08
C GLU A 84 -5.09 6.34 5.31
N TYR A 85 -5.98 7.22 4.90
CA TYR A 85 -5.91 8.67 5.11
C TYR A 85 -6.96 9.10 6.14
N GLY A 86 -6.82 10.30 6.68
CA GLY A 86 -7.74 10.82 7.67
C GLY A 86 -9.18 10.96 7.16
N PRO A 87 -10.16 11.01 8.07
CA PRO A 87 -11.59 11.06 7.72
C PRO A 87 -11.95 12.31 6.92
N GLU A 88 -11.18 13.37 7.01
CA GLU A 88 -11.34 14.59 6.21
C GLU A 88 -11.12 14.36 4.72
N CYS A 89 -10.42 13.29 4.35
CA CYS A 89 -10.17 12.92 2.95
C CYS A 89 -11.34 12.20 2.29
N VAL A 90 -12.25 11.63 3.09
CA VAL A 90 -13.36 10.81 2.60
C VAL A 90 -14.24 11.61 1.64
N GLY A 91 -14.45 11.07 0.43
CA GLY A 91 -15.31 11.66 -0.59
C GLY A 91 -14.78 12.95 -1.22
N THR A 92 -13.57 13.39 -0.86
CA THR A 92 -12.94 14.53 -1.54
C THR A 92 -12.59 14.17 -2.99
N ASN A 93 -12.25 15.17 -3.80
CA ASN A 93 -12.05 14.97 -5.23
C ASN A 93 -11.00 13.90 -5.58
N LEU A 94 -9.94 13.77 -4.77
CA LEU A 94 -8.93 12.74 -4.94
C LEU A 94 -9.45 11.33 -4.60
N PHE A 95 -10.34 11.23 -3.62
CA PHE A 95 -10.89 9.97 -3.09
C PHE A 95 -12.33 9.71 -3.52
N LYS A 96 -12.77 10.29 -4.65
CA LYS A 96 -14.15 10.19 -5.14
C LYS A 96 -14.53 8.80 -5.68
N GLU A 97 -13.56 8.02 -6.10
CA GLU A 97 -13.79 6.64 -6.54
C GLU A 97 -14.24 5.77 -5.35
N HIS A 98 -15.10 4.81 -5.60
CA HIS A 98 -15.68 3.98 -4.55
C HIS A 98 -15.22 2.54 -4.65
N GLY A 99 -14.77 2.00 -3.52
CA GLY A 99 -14.41 0.61 -3.36
C GLY A 99 -12.97 0.28 -3.73
N LEU A 100 -12.41 -0.69 -3.00
CA LEU A 100 -11.08 -1.22 -3.26
C LEU A 100 -11.04 -1.85 -4.66
N PRO A 101 -10.09 -1.48 -5.53
CA PRO A 101 -9.84 -2.20 -6.78
C PRO A 101 -9.51 -3.67 -6.52
N ARG A 102 -10.24 -4.59 -7.14
CA ARG A 102 -10.10 -6.03 -6.89
C ARG A 102 -9.65 -6.84 -8.09
N SER A 103 -9.62 -6.20 -9.26
CA SER A 103 -9.22 -6.85 -10.52
C SER A 103 -8.42 -5.89 -11.37
N LEU A 104 -7.11 -6.10 -11.39
CA LEU A 104 -6.16 -5.37 -12.19
C LEU A 104 -5.71 -6.22 -13.37
N SER A 105 -5.25 -5.60 -14.43
CA SER A 105 -4.58 -6.23 -15.56
C SER A 105 -3.14 -5.73 -15.67
N ALA A 106 -2.33 -6.35 -16.51
CA ALA A 106 -0.98 -5.85 -16.77
C ALA A 106 -0.98 -4.41 -17.28
N ARG A 107 -2.03 -4.01 -18.01
CA ARG A 107 -2.20 -2.64 -18.53
C ARG A 107 -2.49 -1.61 -17.44
N SER A 108 -2.90 -2.03 -16.25
CA SER A 108 -3.13 -1.15 -15.10
C SER A 108 -1.81 -0.58 -14.56
N PHE A 109 -0.68 -1.22 -14.85
CA PHE A 109 0.64 -0.86 -14.37
C PHE A 109 1.38 0.04 -15.36
N SER A 110 2.13 1.01 -14.83
CA SER A 110 2.92 1.94 -15.61
C SER A 110 4.25 2.23 -14.91
N ARG A 111 5.32 2.36 -15.68
CA ARG A 111 6.63 2.80 -15.18
C ARG A 111 6.60 4.22 -14.61
N ARG A 112 5.59 5.01 -14.94
CA ARG A 112 5.42 6.40 -14.50
C ARG A 112 4.61 6.54 -13.20
N ARG A 113 3.96 5.47 -12.74
CA ARG A 113 3.13 5.47 -11.52
C ARG A 113 3.88 4.99 -10.27
N LEU A 114 5.16 5.29 -10.22
CA LEU A 114 6.02 4.96 -9.08
C LEU A 114 6.27 6.22 -8.24
N GLN A 115 6.20 6.10 -6.94
CA GLN A 115 6.60 7.16 -6.00
C GLN A 115 8.11 7.42 -6.09
N ARG A 116 8.86 6.37 -6.36
CA ARG A 116 10.30 6.43 -6.65
C ARG A 116 10.57 5.63 -7.92
N ILE A 117 11.18 6.27 -8.89
CA ILE A 117 11.48 5.61 -10.17
C ILE A 117 12.71 4.74 -9.97
N VAL A 118 12.53 3.44 -10.10
CA VAL A 118 13.59 2.44 -10.15
C VAL A 118 13.56 1.80 -11.53
N PRO A 119 14.68 1.79 -12.26
CA PRO A 119 14.71 1.23 -13.62
C PRO A 119 14.16 -0.20 -13.69
N GLY A 120 13.32 -0.47 -14.66
CA GLY A 120 12.71 -1.79 -14.88
C GLY A 120 11.42 -2.04 -14.09
N GLN A 121 11.17 -1.32 -13.01
CA GLN A 121 9.96 -1.45 -12.21
C GLN A 121 8.73 -0.83 -12.86
N SER A 122 7.56 -1.25 -12.39
CA SER A 122 6.26 -0.72 -12.81
C SER A 122 5.35 -0.58 -11.61
N GLY A 123 4.48 0.40 -11.62
CA GLY A 123 3.62 0.73 -10.50
C GLY A 123 2.15 0.87 -10.85
N TYR A 124 1.32 0.72 -9.85
CA TYR A 124 -0.09 1.04 -9.85
C TYR A 124 -0.41 1.91 -8.64
N GLN A 125 -1.23 2.91 -8.83
CA GLN A 125 -1.72 3.76 -7.74
C GLN A 125 -3.18 4.13 -7.98
N SER A 126 -3.98 4.02 -6.93
CA SER A 126 -5.39 4.42 -6.95
C SER A 126 -5.79 4.97 -5.59
N PHE A 127 -6.54 6.07 -5.61
CA PHE A 127 -7.15 6.67 -4.42
C PHE A 127 -8.64 6.40 -4.45
N PHE A 128 -9.22 6.01 -3.33
CA PHE A 128 -10.64 5.64 -3.26
C PHE A 128 -11.20 5.77 -1.84
N THR A 129 -12.51 5.79 -1.75
CA THR A 129 -13.26 5.69 -0.49
C THR A 129 -13.92 4.31 -0.42
N ASP A 130 -13.79 3.62 0.70
CA ASP A 130 -14.43 2.33 0.95
C ASP A 130 -14.93 2.30 2.39
N HIS A 131 -16.21 1.95 2.61
CA HIS A 131 -16.84 1.93 3.93
C HIS A 131 -16.60 3.22 4.74
N ASN A 132 -16.73 4.36 4.08
CA ASN A 132 -16.51 5.70 4.66
C ASN A 132 -15.10 5.92 5.22
N ARG A 133 -14.11 5.28 4.60
CA ARG A 133 -12.68 5.40 4.89
C ARG A 133 -11.93 5.69 3.59
N ALA A 134 -10.94 6.57 3.65
CA ALA A 134 -10.16 6.99 2.49
C ALA A 134 -8.85 6.24 2.40
N PHE A 135 -8.52 5.69 1.23
CA PHE A 135 -7.34 4.85 1.02
C PHE A 135 -6.57 5.20 -0.26
N CYS A 136 -5.29 4.93 -0.22
CA CYS A 136 -4.45 4.77 -1.41
C CYS A 136 -4.01 3.30 -1.52
N LEU A 137 -4.28 2.67 -2.65
CA LEU A 137 -3.66 1.41 -3.02
C LEU A 137 -2.45 1.70 -3.91
N TYR A 138 -1.29 1.26 -3.48
CA TYR A 138 -0.03 1.42 -4.19
C TYR A 138 0.67 0.07 -4.37
N ILE A 139 1.04 -0.26 -5.60
CA ILE A 139 1.65 -1.55 -5.93
C ILE A 139 2.89 -1.31 -6.75
N VAL A 140 3.99 -1.96 -6.40
CA VAL A 140 5.24 -1.95 -7.15
C VAL A 140 5.58 -3.35 -7.61
N ALA A 141 5.70 -3.53 -8.92
CA ALA A 141 6.21 -4.75 -9.53
C ALA A 141 7.70 -4.59 -9.84
N GLY A 142 8.50 -5.57 -9.47
CA GLY A 142 9.95 -5.55 -9.68
C GLY A 142 10.36 -5.51 -11.15
N SER A 143 9.48 -5.93 -12.06
CA SER A 143 9.71 -5.84 -13.52
C SER A 143 8.41 -5.53 -14.25
N HIS A 144 8.46 -4.50 -15.09
CA HIS A 144 7.35 -4.18 -15.99
C HIS A 144 7.00 -5.35 -16.92
N GLY A 145 8.00 -6.04 -17.45
CA GLY A 145 7.81 -7.17 -18.35
C GLY A 145 7.20 -8.40 -17.69
N ARG A 146 7.23 -8.50 -16.36
CA ARG A 146 6.68 -9.64 -15.60
C ARG A 146 5.35 -9.36 -14.90
N VAL A 147 4.79 -8.16 -15.05
CA VAL A 147 3.50 -7.83 -14.43
C VAL A 147 2.42 -8.84 -14.79
N GLY A 148 2.36 -9.27 -16.05
CA GLY A 148 1.35 -10.24 -16.50
C GLY A 148 1.38 -11.57 -15.76
N SER A 149 2.55 -12.03 -15.34
CA SER A 149 2.69 -13.27 -14.57
C SER A 149 2.36 -13.14 -13.09
N MET A 150 2.48 -11.95 -12.52
CA MET A 150 2.24 -11.72 -11.09
C MET A 150 0.88 -11.10 -10.77
N VAL A 151 0.23 -10.45 -11.73
CA VAL A 151 -1.04 -9.75 -11.52
C VAL A 151 -2.14 -10.68 -10.98
N HIS A 152 -2.09 -11.95 -11.32
CA HIS A 152 -3.03 -12.95 -10.82
C HIS A 152 -2.93 -13.13 -9.29
N GLN A 153 -1.72 -13.21 -8.76
CA GLN A 153 -1.49 -13.28 -7.32
C GLN A 153 -1.89 -11.97 -6.62
N VAL A 154 -1.59 -10.84 -7.23
CA VAL A 154 -2.02 -9.52 -6.74
C VAL A 154 -3.54 -9.48 -6.61
N ASN A 155 -4.27 -9.85 -7.66
CA ASN A 155 -5.73 -9.86 -7.65
C ASN A 155 -6.29 -10.82 -6.60
N ARG A 156 -5.65 -11.96 -6.39
CA ARG A 156 -6.04 -12.90 -5.34
C ARG A 156 -5.94 -12.26 -3.95
N ILE A 157 -4.87 -11.52 -3.69
CA ILE A 157 -4.70 -10.77 -2.44
C ILE A 157 -5.76 -9.68 -2.32
N LEU A 158 -5.94 -8.85 -3.36
CA LEU A 158 -6.92 -7.76 -3.35
C LEU A 158 -8.35 -8.25 -3.08
N ARG A 159 -8.74 -9.39 -3.64
CA ARG A 159 -10.06 -9.99 -3.39
C ARG A 159 -10.23 -10.49 -1.96
N SER A 160 -9.14 -10.83 -1.29
CA SER A 160 -9.16 -11.30 0.10
C SER A 160 -9.24 -10.15 1.12
N ILE A 161 -8.96 -8.92 0.70
CA ILE A 161 -8.98 -7.77 1.60
C ILE A 161 -10.43 -7.43 1.95
N SER A 162 -10.70 -7.38 3.24
CA SER A 162 -11.94 -6.86 3.80
C SER A 162 -11.66 -5.59 4.60
N ILE A 163 -12.49 -4.59 4.38
CA ILE A 163 -12.44 -3.30 5.07
C ILE A 163 -13.76 -3.13 5.81
N ASP A 164 -13.71 -3.05 7.13
CA ASP A 164 -14.88 -2.80 7.94
C ASP A 164 -15.14 -1.28 8.02
N ALA A 165 -16.40 -0.91 8.21
CA ALA A 165 -16.75 0.46 8.50
C ALA A 165 -16.06 0.92 9.79
N GLN A 166 -15.63 2.18 9.83
CA GLN A 166 -15.12 2.76 11.06
C GLN A 166 -16.20 2.74 12.14
N VAL A 167 -15.90 2.10 13.27
CA VAL A 167 -16.77 2.22 14.45
C VAL A 167 -16.53 3.61 15.04
N PRO A 168 -17.56 4.46 15.17
CA PRO A 168 -17.40 5.73 15.86
C PRO A 168 -16.92 5.49 17.29
N THR A 169 -15.80 6.07 17.67
CA THR A 169 -15.34 6.13 19.06
C THR A 169 -16.04 7.26 19.79
#